data_e5ec5931aebfcb2ad5f39be088906a6e
#
_entry.id   e5ec5931aebfcb2ad5f39be088906a6e
#
_cell.length_a   1.000
_cell.length_b   1.000
_cell.length_c   1.000
_cell.angle_alpha   90.00
_cell.angle_beta   90.00
_cell.angle_gamma   90.00
#
_symmetry.space_group_name_H-M   'P 1'
#
loop_
_entity.id
_entity.type
_entity.pdbx_description
1 polymer ?
#
loop_
_entity_poly.entity_id
_entity_poly.type
_entity_poly.pdbx_seq_one_letter_code
_entity_poly.pdbx_strand_id
1 'polypeptide(L)'
;FISGDKLAAWVLLFPPVGQGAEANRDMLCGALADQSISYGIDEALLDRLPQEEDRYFRLFLVAKGQPALNGRDASLVDRFPREIHRSFQVDEYDQMDYTSLNLIQNVDKGDEICRMIPPTPGVPGRTVLNKELSAKDGKKVTLPKGKNTEISEDGLQLLASQTGHVEFSGGGF
;
A
#
# COMPACT_ATOMS: atom_id res chain seq x y z
N PHE A 1 2.34 -1.20 29.47
CA PHE A 1 1.18 -1.49 28.58
C PHE A 1 1.66 -1.75 27.17
N ILE A 2 1.09 -2.73 26.51
CA ILE A 2 1.38 -3.05 25.10
C ILE A 2 0.07 -2.91 24.33
N SER A 3 0.12 -2.31 23.13
CA SER A 3 -1.05 -2.21 22.24
C SER A 3 -1.57 -3.59 21.82
N GLY A 4 -2.84 -3.68 21.47
CA GLY A 4 -3.46 -4.94 21.03
C GLY A 4 -2.81 -5.52 19.78
N ASP A 5 -2.32 -4.67 18.86
CA ASP A 5 -1.57 -5.02 17.66
C ASP A 5 -0.07 -5.27 17.89
N LYS A 6 0.39 -5.03 19.13
CA LYS A 6 1.79 -5.15 19.54
C LYS A 6 2.77 -4.24 18.78
N LEU A 7 2.28 -3.13 18.27
CA LEU A 7 3.08 -2.14 17.55
C LEU A 7 3.53 -0.96 18.42
N ALA A 8 3.04 -0.88 19.65
CA ALA A 8 3.43 0.18 20.59
C ALA A 8 3.48 -0.35 22.02
N ALA A 9 4.41 0.17 22.79
CA ALA A 9 4.49 -0.09 24.21
C ALA A 9 4.68 1.21 25.00
N TRP A 10 3.94 1.33 26.08
CA TRP A 10 3.97 2.48 26.97
C TRP A 10 4.36 2.09 28.37
N VAL A 11 5.05 3.00 29.04
CA VAL A 11 5.35 2.94 30.47
C VAL A 11 4.52 3.99 31.21
N LEU A 12 4.01 3.62 32.37
CA LEU A 12 3.40 4.52 33.35
C LEU A 12 4.19 4.42 34.64
N LEU A 13 4.70 5.52 35.13
CA LEU A 13 5.44 5.58 36.37
C LEU A 13 4.56 6.12 37.50
N PHE A 14 4.79 5.57 38.69
CA PHE A 14 4.19 6.03 39.93
C PHE A 14 5.27 6.54 40.88
N PRO A 15 4.99 7.54 41.70
CA PRO A 15 5.96 7.98 42.71
C PRO A 15 6.25 6.86 43.71
N PRO A 16 7.48 6.76 44.23
CA PRO A 16 7.81 5.77 45.24
C PRO A 16 6.97 6.00 46.50
N VAL A 17 6.57 4.88 47.08
CA VAL A 17 5.81 4.90 48.34
C VAL A 17 6.73 4.47 49.50
N GLY A 18 6.79 5.23 50.56
CA GLY A 18 7.62 4.96 51.72
C GLY A 18 9.11 5.03 51.39
N GLN A 19 9.83 3.94 51.64
CA GLN A 19 11.27 3.81 51.34
C GLN A 19 11.52 3.18 49.94
N GLY A 20 10.54 3.25 49.03
CA GLY A 20 10.69 2.75 47.66
C GLY A 20 11.79 3.49 46.87
N ALA A 21 12.50 2.76 46.03
CA ALA A 21 13.50 3.36 45.13
C ALA A 21 12.82 4.17 44.01
N GLU A 22 13.42 5.26 43.60
CA GLU A 22 13.01 5.99 42.41
C GLU A 22 13.29 5.14 41.16
N ALA A 23 12.41 5.31 40.16
CA ALA A 23 12.60 4.63 38.88
C ALA A 23 13.93 5.08 38.24
N ASN A 24 14.72 4.10 37.84
CA ASN A 24 15.96 4.30 37.11
C ASN A 24 15.92 3.56 35.76
N ARG A 25 16.91 3.81 34.92
CA ARG A 25 17.00 3.16 33.59
C ARG A 25 16.99 1.64 33.66
N ASP A 26 17.74 1.06 34.61
CA ASP A 26 17.84 -0.40 34.74
C ASP A 26 16.50 -1.03 35.09
N MET A 27 15.74 -0.39 35.95
CA MET A 27 14.36 -0.83 36.28
C MET A 27 13.43 -0.74 35.08
N LEU A 28 13.54 0.31 34.25
CA LEU A 28 12.77 0.45 33.03
C LEU A 28 13.14 -0.64 32.02
N CYS A 29 14.44 -0.85 31.80
CA CYS A 29 14.94 -1.92 30.92
C CYS A 29 14.50 -3.32 31.42
N GLY A 30 14.56 -3.57 32.73
CA GLY A 30 14.08 -4.79 33.33
C GLY A 30 12.58 -5.01 33.09
N ALA A 31 11.77 -3.99 33.31
CA ALA A 31 10.32 -4.04 33.06
C ALA A 31 9.98 -4.29 31.59
N LEU A 32 10.76 -3.75 30.66
CA LEU A 32 10.59 -4.02 29.22
C LEU A 32 10.99 -5.46 28.89
N ALA A 33 12.10 -5.96 29.45
CA ALA A 33 12.55 -7.34 29.28
C ALA A 33 11.53 -8.35 29.83
N ASP A 34 10.96 -8.10 31.00
CA ASP A 34 9.93 -8.94 31.63
C ASP A 34 8.68 -9.06 30.73
N GLN A 35 8.37 -8.03 29.96
CA GLN A 35 7.30 -8.03 28.97
C GLN A 35 7.76 -8.48 27.58
N SER A 36 9.01 -8.97 27.45
CA SER A 36 9.62 -9.42 26.19
C SER A 36 9.66 -8.33 25.10
N ILE A 37 9.68 -7.06 25.50
CA ILE A 37 9.81 -5.92 24.57
C ILE A 37 11.28 -5.80 24.23
N SER A 38 11.64 -6.00 22.93
CA SER A 38 13.03 -6.02 22.46
C SER A 38 13.25 -5.36 21.13
N TYR A 39 12.19 -4.75 20.54
CA TYR A 39 12.30 -4.07 19.26
C TYR A 39 11.72 -2.67 19.31
N GLY A 40 12.42 -1.73 18.65
CA GLY A 40 11.98 -0.35 18.50
C GLY A 40 11.92 0.46 19.78
N ILE A 41 12.78 0.10 20.76
CA ILE A 41 12.89 0.79 22.05
C ILE A 41 13.53 2.16 21.83
N ASP A 42 12.94 3.19 22.43
CA ASP A 42 13.48 4.55 22.46
C ASP A 42 14.46 4.67 23.65
N GLU A 43 15.72 4.34 23.39
CA GLU A 43 16.80 4.38 24.38
C GLU A 43 17.00 5.80 24.94
N ALA A 44 16.88 6.83 24.08
CA ALA A 44 17.04 8.22 24.50
C ALA A 44 15.96 8.65 25.49
N LEU A 45 14.72 8.16 25.28
CA LEU A 45 13.63 8.40 26.22
C LEU A 45 13.89 7.64 27.53
N LEU A 46 14.36 6.40 27.50
CA LEU A 46 14.66 5.62 28.69
C LEU A 46 15.75 6.26 29.55
N ASP A 47 16.76 6.89 28.93
CA ASP A 47 17.83 7.60 29.62
C ASP A 47 17.32 8.88 30.30
N ARG A 48 16.42 9.60 29.64
CA ARG A 48 15.90 10.89 30.10
C ARG A 48 14.76 10.74 31.12
N LEU A 49 13.90 9.75 30.94
CA LEU A 49 12.67 9.59 31.70
C LEU A 49 12.84 9.58 33.22
N PRO A 50 13.88 8.96 33.82
CA PRO A 50 14.11 9.00 35.26
C PRO A 50 14.39 10.41 35.80
N GLN A 51 14.84 11.34 34.96
CA GLN A 51 15.21 12.71 35.34
C GLN A 51 14.11 13.74 35.05
N GLU A 52 13.04 13.34 34.39
CA GLU A 52 11.91 14.23 34.07
C GLU A 52 11.11 14.57 35.33
N GLU A 53 10.81 15.84 35.54
CA GLU A 53 10.03 16.31 36.71
C GLU A 53 8.61 15.80 36.67
N ASP A 54 7.98 15.78 35.49
CA ASP A 54 6.57 15.36 35.25
C ASP A 54 6.43 13.89 34.85
N ARG A 55 7.32 13.01 35.32
CA ARG A 55 7.35 11.59 34.93
C ARG A 55 6.23 10.71 35.49
N TYR A 56 5.55 11.18 36.53
CA TYR A 56 4.54 10.36 37.20
C TYR A 56 3.15 10.54 36.62
N PHE A 57 2.35 9.47 36.66
CA PHE A 57 0.96 9.43 36.20
C PHE A 57 0.75 9.79 34.71
N ARG A 58 1.81 9.66 33.91
CA ARG A 58 1.77 9.91 32.46
C ARG A 58 2.24 8.67 31.70
N LEU A 59 1.63 8.45 30.55
CA LEU A 59 2.02 7.38 29.63
C LEU A 59 3.11 7.89 28.68
N PHE A 60 4.23 7.17 28.65
CA PHE A 60 5.34 7.42 27.74
C PHE A 60 5.44 6.28 26.74
N LEU A 61 5.48 6.61 25.45
CA LEU A 61 5.68 5.62 24.39
C LEU A 61 7.17 5.25 24.35
N VAL A 62 7.50 4.09 24.89
CA VAL A 62 8.90 3.64 25.07
C VAL A 62 9.36 2.67 23.99
N ALA A 63 8.46 2.08 23.24
CA ALA A 63 8.83 1.25 22.09
C ALA A 63 7.79 1.35 20.99
N LYS A 64 8.27 1.36 19.74
CA LYS A 64 7.45 1.43 18.53
C LYS A 64 7.87 0.36 17.53
N GLY A 65 6.94 -0.53 17.20
CA GLY A 65 7.10 -1.51 16.15
C GLY A 65 6.94 -0.88 14.74
N GLN A 66 7.17 -1.68 13.74
CA GLN A 66 7.00 -1.35 12.35
C GLN A 66 5.80 -2.13 11.79
N PRO A 67 4.75 -1.46 11.30
CA PRO A 67 3.62 -2.16 10.69
C PRO A 67 4.04 -2.82 9.37
N ALA A 68 3.43 -3.95 9.05
CA ALA A 68 3.58 -4.55 7.74
C ALA A 68 2.84 -3.70 6.69
N LEU A 69 3.46 -3.49 5.54
CA LEU A 69 2.89 -2.77 4.41
C LEU A 69 2.64 -3.76 3.28
N ASN A 70 1.37 -3.97 2.93
CA ASN A 70 1.04 -4.81 1.78
C ASN A 70 1.48 -4.14 0.47
N GLY A 71 1.94 -4.95 -0.47
CA GLY A 71 2.22 -4.51 -1.82
C GLY A 71 0.96 -4.03 -2.53
N ARG A 72 1.14 -3.22 -3.56
CA ARG A 72 0.06 -2.76 -4.43
C ARG A 72 -0.17 -3.78 -5.51
N ASP A 73 -1.44 -4.06 -5.80
CA ASP A 73 -1.81 -4.93 -6.92
C ASP A 73 -1.40 -4.29 -8.26
N ALA A 74 -1.09 -5.14 -9.24
CA ALA A 74 -0.92 -4.68 -10.60
C ALA A 74 -2.21 -4.04 -11.11
N SER A 75 -2.07 -3.03 -11.96
CA SER A 75 -3.21 -2.37 -12.60
C SER A 75 -2.97 -2.24 -14.10
N LEU A 76 -4.06 -2.18 -14.86
CA LEU A 76 -4.04 -1.94 -16.28
C LEU A 76 -4.46 -0.50 -16.56
N VAL A 77 -3.73 0.16 -17.44
CA VAL A 77 -4.05 1.48 -17.96
C VAL A 77 -4.34 1.30 -19.44
N ASP A 78 -5.61 1.36 -19.79
CA ASP A 78 -6.05 1.23 -21.17
C ASP A 78 -5.95 2.60 -21.87
N ARG A 79 -5.46 2.61 -23.09
CA ARG A 79 -5.45 3.80 -23.95
C ARG A 79 -6.79 4.00 -24.64
N PHE A 80 -7.54 2.89 -24.81
CA PHE A 80 -8.85 2.89 -25.45
C PHE A 80 -9.92 2.40 -24.45
N PRO A 81 -11.14 2.96 -24.48
CA PRO A 81 -12.20 2.52 -23.61
C PRO A 81 -12.61 1.08 -23.91
N ARG A 82 -12.80 0.28 -22.86
CA ARG A 82 -13.28 -1.11 -22.98
C ARG A 82 -14.76 -1.17 -23.34
N GLU A 83 -15.52 -0.14 -22.97
CA GLU A 83 -16.95 -0.02 -23.27
C GLU A 83 -17.19 1.24 -24.08
N ILE A 84 -17.82 1.09 -25.23
CA ILE A 84 -18.29 2.21 -26.03
C ILE A 84 -19.70 2.53 -25.54
N HIS A 85 -19.83 3.54 -24.70
CA HIS A 85 -21.17 4.07 -24.37
C HIS A 85 -21.76 4.72 -25.61
N ARG A 86 -22.66 4.00 -26.25
CA ARG A 86 -23.48 4.55 -27.34
C ARG A 86 -24.58 5.45 -26.76
N SER A 87 -24.21 6.61 -26.26
CA SER A 87 -25.19 7.65 -25.94
C SER A 87 -25.49 8.41 -27.22
N PHE A 88 -26.61 8.11 -27.84
CA PHE A 88 -27.10 8.91 -28.94
C PHE A 88 -27.68 10.20 -28.34
N GLN A 89 -27.04 11.33 -28.61
CA GLN A 89 -27.68 12.63 -28.42
C GLN A 89 -28.43 12.91 -29.69
N VAL A 90 -29.77 12.95 -29.57
CA VAL A 90 -30.66 13.37 -30.61
C VAL A 90 -30.91 14.87 -30.40
N ASP A 91 -30.64 15.69 -31.38
CA ASP A 91 -30.95 17.12 -31.33
C ASP A 91 -32.46 17.38 -31.48
N GLU A 92 -32.88 18.63 -31.27
CA GLU A 92 -34.28 19.04 -31.37
C GLU A 92 -34.93 18.80 -32.76
N TYR A 93 -34.15 18.41 -33.76
CA TYR A 93 -34.57 18.14 -35.14
C TYR A 93 -34.53 16.66 -35.53
N ASP A 94 -34.37 15.76 -34.53
CA ASP A 94 -34.32 14.30 -34.75
C ASP A 94 -33.15 13.87 -35.69
N GLN A 95 -32.11 14.71 -35.82
CA GLN A 95 -30.91 14.40 -36.59
C GLN A 95 -29.85 13.80 -35.66
N MET A 96 -29.41 12.60 -36.01
CA MET A 96 -28.26 11.96 -35.34
C MET A 96 -26.97 12.65 -35.74
N ASP A 97 -26.27 13.24 -34.77
CA ASP A 97 -24.90 13.71 -34.97
C ASP A 97 -23.90 12.52 -34.95
N TYR A 98 -23.59 12.01 -36.13
CA TYR A 98 -22.63 10.92 -36.31
C TYR A 98 -21.19 11.37 -36.11
N THR A 99 -20.89 12.66 -36.07
CA THR A 99 -19.52 13.17 -35.88
C THR A 99 -19.07 13.15 -34.43
N SER A 100 -20.03 13.15 -33.48
CA SER A 100 -19.72 13.00 -32.05
C SER A 100 -19.47 11.56 -31.63
N LEU A 101 -19.72 10.59 -32.50
CA LEU A 101 -19.46 9.19 -32.27
C LEU A 101 -17.99 8.89 -32.58
N ASN A 102 -17.08 9.07 -31.62
CA ASN A 102 -15.73 8.51 -31.66
C ASN A 102 -15.77 6.96 -31.68
N LEU A 103 -16.55 6.39 -32.59
CA LEU A 103 -16.82 4.96 -32.68
C LEU A 103 -15.67 4.17 -33.27
N ILE A 104 -14.78 4.82 -34.01
CA ILE A 104 -13.67 4.17 -34.71
C ILE A 104 -12.38 4.64 -34.08
N GLN A 105 -11.77 3.77 -33.34
CA GLN A 105 -10.46 4.02 -32.72
C GLN A 105 -9.39 3.30 -33.55
N ASN A 106 -8.70 4.05 -34.34
CA ASN A 106 -7.62 3.52 -35.19
C ASN A 106 -6.30 3.54 -34.44
N VAL A 107 -5.50 2.54 -34.71
CA VAL A 107 -4.12 2.40 -34.22
C VAL A 107 -3.23 2.04 -35.36
N ASP A 108 -1.99 2.47 -35.30
CA ASP A 108 -0.93 2.04 -36.17
C ASP A 108 -0.16 0.87 -35.56
N LYS A 109 0.51 0.10 -36.41
CA LYS A 109 1.37 -0.98 -35.97
C LYS A 109 2.42 -0.45 -34.98
N GLY A 110 2.50 -1.06 -33.78
CA GLY A 110 3.40 -0.68 -32.71
C GLY A 110 2.80 0.29 -31.69
N ASP A 111 1.59 0.80 -31.93
CA ASP A 111 0.92 1.65 -30.95
C ASP A 111 0.57 0.90 -29.68
N GLU A 112 0.71 1.58 -28.54
CA GLU A 112 0.33 1.05 -27.24
C GLU A 112 -1.20 1.05 -27.10
N ILE A 113 -1.76 -0.13 -26.82
CA ILE A 113 -3.20 -0.32 -26.58
C ILE A 113 -3.50 -0.28 -25.07
N CYS A 114 -2.67 -0.99 -24.31
CA CYS A 114 -2.83 -1.11 -22.86
C CYS A 114 -1.46 -1.24 -22.21
N ARG A 115 -1.32 -0.66 -21.03
CA ARG A 115 -0.10 -0.76 -20.22
C ARG A 115 -0.41 -1.37 -18.86
N MET A 116 0.44 -2.29 -18.41
CA MET A 116 0.42 -2.84 -17.08
C MET A 116 1.38 -2.08 -16.16
N ILE A 117 0.86 -1.60 -15.04
CA ILE A 117 1.67 -1.17 -13.92
C ILE A 117 1.95 -2.41 -13.08
N PRO A 118 3.22 -2.82 -12.91
CA PRO A 118 3.54 -4.05 -12.19
C PRO A 118 3.16 -3.96 -10.71
N PRO A 119 2.88 -5.10 -10.06
CA PRO A 119 2.62 -5.12 -8.63
C PRO A 119 3.89 -4.82 -7.85
N THR A 120 3.75 -4.32 -6.64
CA THR A 120 4.88 -4.14 -5.74
C THR A 120 4.92 -5.25 -4.68
N PRO A 121 6.12 -5.64 -4.21
CA PRO A 121 6.23 -6.56 -3.09
C PRO A 121 5.72 -5.92 -1.81
N GLY A 122 5.24 -6.74 -0.89
CA GLY A 122 4.94 -6.32 0.47
C GLY A 122 6.22 -6.11 1.28
N VAL A 123 6.14 -5.22 2.27
CA VAL A 123 7.24 -4.98 3.20
C VAL A 123 6.83 -5.55 4.56
N PRO A 124 7.52 -6.59 5.06
CA PRO A 124 7.20 -7.17 6.36
C PRO A 124 7.43 -6.15 7.47
N GLY A 125 6.59 -6.19 8.48
CA GLY A 125 6.71 -5.39 9.68
C GLY A 125 7.32 -6.17 10.85
N ARG A 126 7.42 -5.51 12.00
CA ARG A 126 7.94 -6.11 13.22
C ARG A 126 7.27 -5.51 14.45
N THR A 127 6.80 -6.36 15.35
CA THR A 127 6.20 -5.93 16.62
C THR A 127 7.27 -5.48 17.62
N VAL A 128 6.87 -4.78 18.69
CA VAL A 128 7.76 -4.43 19.81
C VAL A 128 8.30 -5.67 20.53
N LEU A 129 7.66 -6.84 20.39
CA LEU A 129 8.13 -8.14 20.89
C LEU A 129 9.11 -8.83 19.93
N ASN A 130 9.64 -8.10 18.93
CA ASN A 130 10.52 -8.62 17.90
C ASN A 130 9.92 -9.73 17.01
N LYS A 131 8.59 -9.82 16.93
CA LYS A 131 7.89 -10.79 16.11
C LYS A 131 7.64 -10.20 14.72
N GLU A 132 7.98 -10.94 13.68
CA GLU A 132 7.75 -10.52 12.32
C GLU A 132 6.25 -10.51 11.99
N LEU A 133 5.82 -9.46 11.29
CA LEU A 133 4.48 -9.31 10.72
C LEU A 133 4.59 -9.50 9.22
N SER A 134 3.96 -10.56 8.71
CA SER A 134 3.97 -10.84 7.27
C SER A 134 3.18 -9.77 6.50
N ALA A 135 3.71 -9.36 5.37
CA ALA A 135 3.01 -8.55 4.37
C ALA A 135 2.59 -9.43 3.20
N LYS A 136 1.55 -9.01 2.48
CA LYS A 136 1.13 -9.67 1.24
C LYS A 136 1.71 -8.91 0.06
N ASP A 137 2.24 -9.65 -0.89
CA ASP A 137 2.62 -9.08 -2.19
C ASP A 137 1.39 -8.68 -2.99
N GLY A 138 1.54 -7.67 -3.83
CA GLY A 138 0.51 -7.25 -4.77
C GLY A 138 0.21 -8.36 -5.77
N LYS A 139 -1.06 -8.50 -6.13
CA LYS A 139 -1.53 -9.49 -7.11
C LYS A 139 -1.08 -9.10 -8.51
N LYS A 140 -0.68 -10.10 -9.28
CA LYS A 140 -0.39 -9.95 -10.71
C LYS A 140 -1.69 -9.86 -11.51
N VAL A 141 -1.66 -9.12 -12.61
CA VAL A 141 -2.71 -9.07 -13.63
C VAL A 141 -2.09 -9.46 -14.96
N THR A 142 -2.87 -9.99 -15.87
CA THR A 142 -2.42 -10.29 -17.22
C THR A 142 -2.94 -9.25 -18.20
N LEU A 143 -2.12 -8.94 -19.23
CA LEU A 143 -2.55 -8.07 -20.31
C LEU A 143 -3.68 -8.73 -21.11
N PRO A 144 -4.71 -7.97 -21.50
CA PRO A 144 -5.88 -8.48 -22.24
C PRO A 144 -5.54 -8.72 -23.72
N LYS A 145 -4.69 -9.70 -23.99
CA LYS A 145 -4.23 -10.03 -25.34
C LYS A 145 -5.40 -10.54 -26.20
N GLY A 146 -5.59 -9.94 -27.35
CA GLY A 146 -6.55 -10.34 -28.38
C GLY A 146 -5.92 -10.66 -29.73
N LYS A 147 -6.71 -10.55 -30.79
CA LYS A 147 -6.22 -10.74 -32.17
C LYS A 147 -5.41 -9.52 -32.59
N ASN A 148 -4.35 -9.75 -33.36
CA ASN A 148 -3.50 -8.71 -33.90
C ASN A 148 -2.88 -7.79 -32.81
N THR A 149 -2.61 -8.38 -31.63
CA THR A 149 -1.91 -7.71 -30.55
C THR A 149 -0.66 -8.47 -30.16
N GLU A 150 0.38 -7.76 -29.76
CA GLU A 150 1.65 -8.31 -29.29
C GLU A 150 1.98 -7.74 -27.91
N ILE A 151 2.61 -8.57 -27.10
CA ILE A 151 3.13 -8.11 -25.80
C ILE A 151 4.56 -7.64 -26.02
N SER A 152 4.91 -6.46 -25.49
CA SER A 152 6.27 -5.92 -25.53
C SER A 152 7.28 -6.86 -24.89
N GLU A 153 8.57 -6.69 -25.21
CA GLU A 153 9.65 -7.53 -24.67
C GLU A 153 9.75 -7.50 -23.14
N ASP A 154 9.40 -6.37 -22.53
CA ASP A 154 9.35 -6.19 -21.07
C ASP A 154 8.10 -6.80 -20.42
N GLY A 155 7.13 -7.23 -21.23
CA GLY A 155 5.87 -7.83 -20.75
C GLY A 155 4.90 -6.82 -20.12
N LEU A 156 5.14 -5.51 -20.25
CA LEU A 156 4.37 -4.46 -19.58
C LEU A 156 3.39 -3.73 -20.49
N GLN A 157 3.50 -3.89 -21.80
CA GLN A 157 2.66 -3.19 -22.78
C GLN A 157 2.01 -4.19 -23.73
N LEU A 158 0.79 -3.87 -24.13
CA LEU A 158 0.08 -4.51 -25.23
C LEU A 158 0.13 -3.59 -26.41
N LEU A 159 0.71 -4.03 -27.51
CA LEU A 159 0.94 -3.26 -28.72
C LEU A 159 0.09 -3.80 -29.87
N ALA A 160 -0.29 -2.93 -30.79
CA ALA A 160 -0.90 -3.32 -32.04
C ALA A 160 0.15 -3.99 -32.97
N SER A 161 -0.12 -5.19 -33.47
CA SER A 161 0.77 -5.87 -34.42
C SER A 161 0.56 -5.42 -35.85
N GLN A 162 -0.55 -4.74 -36.13
CA GLN A 162 -0.90 -4.17 -37.43
C GLN A 162 -1.76 -2.92 -37.29
N THR A 163 -1.74 -2.08 -38.30
CA THR A 163 -2.64 -0.91 -38.40
C THR A 163 -4.08 -1.37 -38.58
N GLY A 164 -5.02 -0.80 -37.85
CA GLY A 164 -6.43 -1.14 -37.92
C GLY A 164 -7.30 -0.48 -36.88
N HIS A 165 -8.47 -1.02 -36.69
CA HIS A 165 -9.43 -0.61 -35.69
C HIS A 165 -9.27 -1.42 -34.41
N VAL A 166 -9.34 -0.75 -33.24
CA VAL A 166 -9.28 -1.37 -31.93
C VAL A 166 -10.66 -1.52 -31.34
N GLU A 167 -10.99 -2.74 -30.93
CA GLU A 167 -12.22 -3.04 -30.22
C GLU A 167 -11.90 -4.00 -29.05
N PHE A 168 -12.47 -3.74 -27.88
CA PHE A 168 -12.40 -4.66 -26.74
C PHE A 168 -13.55 -5.65 -26.78
N SER A 169 -13.25 -6.93 -26.90
CA SER A 169 -14.26 -7.97 -27.01
C SER A 169 -13.78 -9.28 -26.36
N GLY A 170 -14.67 -9.97 -25.67
CA GLY A 170 -14.37 -11.28 -25.11
C GLY A 170 -13.22 -11.33 -24.08
N GLY A 171 -12.89 -10.19 -23.45
CA GLY A 171 -11.82 -10.09 -22.46
C GLY A 171 -10.44 -9.73 -23.03
N GLY A 172 -10.35 -9.34 -24.32
CA GLY A 172 -9.14 -8.86 -24.98
C GLY A 172 -9.40 -7.76 -26.01
N PHE A 173 -8.35 -7.08 -26.45
CA PHE A 173 -8.38 -6.10 -27.54
C PHE A 173 -8.10 -6.75 -28.89
#